data_4bee356217f5a475a8f14761a5697a2c
#
_entry.id   4bee356217f5a475a8f14761a5697a2c
#
_cell.length_a   1.000
_cell.length_b   1.000
_cell.length_c   1.000
_cell.angle_alpha   90.00
_cell.angle_beta   90.00
_cell.angle_gamma   90.00
#
_symmetry.space_group_name_H-M   'P 1'
#
loop_
_entity.id
_entity.type
_entity.pdbx_description
1 polymer ?
#
loop_
_entity_poly.entity_id
_entity_poly.type
_entity_poly.pdbx_seq_one_letter_code
_entity_poly.pdbx_strand_id
1 'polypeptide(L)'
;MAKRGFEGVLTRGFGARDHSATVTAVTYLAPHFVRIHLVSASLLAEVVLTPTAWLRFWFPDPDGSDQEHQRGYTIVEADPDTGEFAIDVVLHEPAGPASSWASQAQPGDTIAVTTLGSTGFVLPEELPAGYLVIGDAASLPAINSILEVLPSELPVELYLEEHTLDDHMLEIRTHPRARVHWVPRVDEASLAAGLAARDWSNWSAWVACESDSLKYVRRRLMNDFGFPKSEIQARAYWCYGRAFGKKRPKDLPEAAAAQVPAAGEAAPISGTWRAEAGRRLLAPLRTTFILAAIVQALATLAQLAPYVLLVELARLLLVGAGTDALIRLGWWAGLVLIAGALLTTGLMTWLHIVDARVSQDLRTRLLMTLGRVPLGFFDTRSAAHIKQLVHDDPLAMHYLITHAVLDLVSAVVTPLVALAYLFAVQWRLGLVLLIPIVVFILV
;
A
#
# COMPACT_ATOMS: atom_id res chain seq x y z
N MET A 1 1.16 28.58 10.37
CA MET A 1 1.47 27.31 9.68
C MET A 1 0.36 26.34 10.04
N ALA A 2 -0.43 25.91 9.08
CA ALA A 2 -1.49 24.95 9.30
C ALA A 2 -0.93 23.65 9.91
N LYS A 3 -1.60 23.13 10.92
CA LYS A 3 -1.13 21.95 11.67
C LYS A 3 -1.54 20.68 10.90
N ARG A 4 -0.65 20.16 10.05
CA ARG A 4 -0.86 18.93 9.27
C ARG A 4 -0.47 17.65 10.01
N GLY A 5 -0.19 17.76 11.30
CA GLY A 5 0.17 16.62 12.17
C GLY A 5 1.36 15.79 11.65
N PHE A 6 1.41 14.52 12.05
CA PHE A 6 2.45 13.56 11.66
C PHE A 6 2.44 13.23 10.15
N GLU A 7 1.27 13.23 9.51
CA GLU A 7 1.12 12.98 8.07
C GLU A 7 1.83 14.06 7.23
N GLY A 8 1.76 15.33 7.63
CA GLY A 8 2.46 16.43 6.96
C GLY A 8 3.99 16.38 7.12
N VAL A 9 4.48 15.82 8.23
CA VAL A 9 5.93 15.62 8.45
C VAL A 9 6.43 14.46 7.59
N LEU A 10 5.69 13.35 7.55
CA LEU A 10 6.03 12.19 6.72
C LEU A 10 6.07 12.54 5.23
N THR A 11 5.05 13.21 4.70
CA THR A 11 5.00 13.56 3.28
C THR A 11 6.19 14.44 2.86
N ARG A 12 6.59 15.41 3.69
CA ARG A 12 7.79 16.24 3.44
C ARG A 12 9.08 15.42 3.52
N GLY A 13 9.18 14.46 4.45
CA GLY A 13 10.32 13.55 4.56
C GLY A 13 10.54 12.69 3.30
N PHE A 14 9.48 12.42 2.54
CA PHE A 14 9.52 11.72 1.25
C PHE A 14 9.68 12.63 0.03
N GLY A 15 10.05 13.91 0.22
CA GLY A 15 10.33 14.85 -0.86
C GLY A 15 9.08 15.48 -1.49
N ALA A 16 7.93 15.36 -0.87
CA ALA A 16 6.70 16.01 -1.32
C ALA A 16 6.82 17.55 -1.23
N ARG A 17 6.37 18.24 -2.26
CA ARG A 17 6.30 19.71 -2.28
C ARG A 17 4.86 20.16 -2.08
N ASP A 18 4.72 21.24 -1.34
CA ASP A 18 3.44 21.88 -1.08
C ASP A 18 3.20 22.98 -2.13
N HIS A 19 2.04 22.93 -2.77
CA HIS A 19 1.55 23.93 -3.70
C HIS A 19 0.23 24.49 -3.20
N SER A 20 -0.16 25.64 -3.73
CA SER A 20 -1.49 26.22 -3.56
C SER A 20 -2.23 26.13 -4.89
N ALA A 21 -3.46 25.66 -4.86
CA ALA A 21 -4.37 25.71 -6.00
C ALA A 21 -5.52 26.64 -5.67
N THR A 22 -5.94 27.43 -6.66
CA THR A 22 -7.05 28.40 -6.53
C THR A 22 -8.25 27.88 -7.31
N VAL A 23 -9.43 27.90 -6.69
CA VAL A 23 -10.70 27.55 -7.33
C VAL A 23 -11.04 28.58 -8.39
N THR A 24 -11.32 28.14 -9.60
CA THR A 24 -11.74 29.00 -10.72
C THR A 24 -13.24 28.88 -11.02
N ALA A 25 -13.81 27.68 -10.85
CA ALA A 25 -15.23 27.43 -11.02
C ALA A 25 -15.68 26.21 -10.21
N VAL A 26 -16.99 26.12 -9.98
CA VAL A 26 -17.65 24.99 -9.31
C VAL A 26 -18.84 24.58 -10.17
N THR A 27 -18.90 23.30 -10.56
CA THR A 27 -19.94 22.75 -11.44
C THR A 27 -20.56 21.51 -10.79
N TYR A 28 -21.86 21.53 -10.54
CA TYR A 28 -22.59 20.35 -10.06
C TYR A 28 -22.90 19.43 -11.25
N LEU A 29 -22.36 18.22 -11.23
CA LEU A 29 -22.60 17.17 -12.24
C LEU A 29 -23.81 16.31 -11.86
N ALA A 30 -24.07 16.16 -10.57
CA ALA A 30 -25.27 15.57 -9.98
C ALA A 30 -25.52 16.23 -8.61
N PRO A 31 -26.69 16.08 -7.97
CA PRO A 31 -26.97 16.69 -6.67
C PRO A 31 -25.92 16.38 -5.59
N HIS A 32 -25.32 15.21 -5.66
CA HIS A 32 -24.30 14.71 -4.72
C HIS A 32 -22.90 14.64 -5.32
N PHE A 33 -22.65 15.25 -6.49
CA PHE A 33 -21.37 15.13 -7.19
C PHE A 33 -20.97 16.48 -7.82
N VAL A 34 -19.86 17.04 -7.35
CA VAL A 34 -19.40 18.38 -7.75
C VAL A 34 -18.01 18.34 -8.35
N ARG A 35 -17.83 19.03 -9.46
CA ARG A 35 -16.52 19.29 -10.08
C ARG A 35 -16.00 20.64 -9.64
N ILE A 36 -14.80 20.62 -9.04
CA ILE A 36 -14.08 21.83 -8.62
C ILE A 36 -12.96 22.08 -9.63
N HIS A 37 -13.07 23.16 -10.37
CA HIS A 37 -12.02 23.62 -11.28
C HIS A 37 -10.99 24.45 -10.51
N LEU A 38 -9.74 24.21 -10.78
CA LEU A 38 -8.61 24.72 -10.02
C LEU A 38 -7.51 25.18 -10.98
N VAL A 39 -6.70 26.13 -10.53
CA VAL A 39 -5.47 26.54 -11.25
C VAL A 39 -4.27 26.51 -10.33
N SER A 40 -3.19 25.92 -10.78
CA SER A 40 -1.87 25.93 -10.14
C SER A 40 -0.77 25.53 -11.11
N ALA A 41 -0.18 26.52 -11.79
CA ALA A 41 0.89 26.29 -12.77
C ALA A 41 2.11 25.58 -12.16
N SER A 42 2.48 25.92 -10.91
CA SER A 42 3.62 25.30 -10.23
C SER A 42 3.39 23.81 -9.90
N LEU A 43 2.14 23.41 -9.67
CA LEU A 43 1.76 22.03 -9.37
C LEU A 43 1.84 21.15 -10.63
N LEU A 44 1.17 21.55 -11.71
CA LEU A 44 1.11 20.76 -12.94
C LEU A 44 2.47 20.63 -13.64
N ALA A 45 3.38 21.59 -13.45
CA ALA A 45 4.75 21.48 -13.94
C ALA A 45 5.56 20.34 -13.28
N GLU A 46 5.15 19.87 -12.10
CA GLU A 46 5.85 18.81 -11.36
C GLU A 46 5.11 17.46 -11.40
N VAL A 47 3.89 17.40 -11.92
CA VAL A 47 3.04 16.20 -11.95
C VAL A 47 3.09 15.53 -13.30
N VAL A 48 3.38 14.24 -13.32
CA VAL A 48 3.25 13.43 -14.54
C VAL A 48 1.77 13.04 -14.67
N LEU A 49 1.10 13.59 -15.67
CA LEU A 49 -0.29 13.31 -15.99
C LEU A 49 -0.39 11.94 -16.70
N THR A 50 -0.68 10.92 -15.95
CA THR A 50 -0.98 9.57 -16.47
C THR A 50 -2.45 9.24 -16.13
N PRO A 51 -3.07 8.29 -16.84
CA PRO A 51 -4.41 7.82 -16.46
C PRO A 51 -4.43 7.44 -14.98
N THR A 52 -5.50 7.79 -14.28
CA THR A 52 -5.67 7.62 -12.82
C THR A 52 -4.71 8.43 -11.95
N ALA A 53 -3.99 9.43 -12.49
CA ALA A 53 -3.17 10.33 -11.68
C ALA A 53 -4.01 11.04 -10.62
N TRP A 54 -3.47 11.15 -9.42
CA TRP A 54 -4.18 11.74 -8.30
C TRP A 54 -3.23 12.57 -7.42
N LEU A 55 -3.81 13.53 -6.69
CA LEU A 55 -3.12 14.45 -5.81
C LEU A 55 -3.63 14.37 -4.38
N ARG A 56 -2.83 14.84 -3.43
CA ARG A 56 -3.19 14.96 -2.02
C ARG A 56 -3.60 16.40 -1.72
N PHE A 57 -4.86 16.59 -1.37
CA PHE A 57 -5.42 17.87 -0.94
C PHE A 57 -5.52 17.93 0.58
N TRP A 58 -5.32 19.11 1.14
CA TRP A 58 -5.38 19.37 2.57
C TRP A 58 -6.60 20.22 2.88
N PHE A 59 -7.65 19.59 3.32
CA PHE A 59 -8.93 20.23 3.61
C PHE A 59 -8.96 20.75 5.03
N PRO A 60 -9.56 21.95 5.29
CA PRO A 60 -9.73 22.46 6.62
C PRO A 60 -10.64 21.56 7.46
N ASP A 61 -10.46 21.61 8.76
CA ASP A 61 -11.33 20.90 9.70
C ASP A 61 -12.73 21.51 9.70
N PRO A 62 -13.79 20.72 9.45
CA PRO A 62 -15.16 21.23 9.46
C PRO A 62 -15.60 21.77 10.82
N ASP A 63 -14.98 21.32 11.91
CA ASP A 63 -15.26 21.80 13.27
C ASP A 63 -14.52 23.13 13.61
N GLY A 64 -13.81 23.72 12.65
CA GLY A 64 -13.14 25.02 12.76
C GLY A 64 -11.81 24.99 13.55
N SER A 65 -11.22 23.82 13.78
CA SER A 65 -9.87 23.75 14.35
C SER A 65 -8.80 24.10 13.31
N ASP A 66 -7.57 24.41 13.76
CA ASP A 66 -6.42 24.69 12.87
C ASP A 66 -5.91 23.42 12.14
N GLN A 67 -6.54 22.28 12.32
CA GLN A 67 -6.11 21.02 11.71
C GLN A 67 -6.52 20.94 10.24
N GLU A 68 -5.63 20.44 9.39
CA GLU A 68 -5.94 20.09 7.99
C GLU A 68 -6.00 18.56 7.83
N HIS A 69 -6.95 18.11 7.03
CA HIS A 69 -7.19 16.70 6.74
C HIS A 69 -6.81 16.34 5.31
N GLN A 70 -5.91 15.37 5.16
CA GLN A 70 -5.48 14.92 3.85
C GLN A 70 -6.53 14.02 3.17
N ARG A 71 -6.82 14.29 1.88
CA ARG A 71 -7.61 13.41 1.01
C ARG A 71 -7.00 13.36 -0.38
N GLY A 72 -7.09 12.18 -1.03
CA GLY A 72 -6.65 11.97 -2.40
C GLY A 72 -7.79 12.17 -3.38
N TYR A 73 -7.54 12.90 -4.47
CA TYR A 73 -8.48 13.10 -5.57
C TYR A 73 -7.80 12.87 -6.91
N THR A 74 -8.49 12.17 -7.81
CA THR A 74 -8.07 11.97 -9.19
C THR A 74 -8.11 13.31 -9.93
N ILE A 75 -7.09 13.59 -10.74
CA ILE A 75 -7.04 14.76 -11.59
C ILE A 75 -7.92 14.51 -12.82
N VAL A 76 -8.74 15.47 -13.16
CA VAL A 76 -9.52 15.51 -14.41
C VAL A 76 -9.24 16.82 -15.15
N GLU A 77 -9.42 16.83 -16.47
CA GLU A 77 -9.35 18.03 -17.32
C GLU A 77 -8.06 18.86 -17.12
N ALA A 78 -6.91 18.20 -16.99
CA ALA A 78 -5.66 18.91 -16.71
C ALA A 78 -5.04 19.46 -17.98
N ASP A 79 -4.68 20.74 -17.96
CA ASP A 79 -3.90 21.46 -18.99
C ASP A 79 -2.59 21.97 -18.38
N PRO A 80 -1.44 21.33 -18.66
CA PRO A 80 -0.15 21.75 -18.14
C PRO A 80 0.29 23.15 -18.61
N ASP A 81 -0.19 23.63 -19.75
CA ASP A 81 0.21 24.91 -20.32
C ASP A 81 -0.43 26.09 -19.57
N THR A 82 -1.68 25.93 -19.18
CA THR A 82 -2.40 26.93 -18.38
C THR A 82 -2.28 26.73 -16.88
N GLY A 83 -1.96 25.50 -16.45
CA GLY A 83 -1.97 25.09 -15.05
C GLY A 83 -3.38 24.82 -14.52
N GLU A 84 -4.37 24.74 -15.40
CA GLU A 84 -5.77 24.45 -15.05
C GLU A 84 -6.00 22.94 -14.92
N PHE A 85 -6.80 22.54 -13.97
CA PHE A 85 -7.25 21.16 -13.77
C PHE A 85 -8.53 21.13 -12.94
N ALA A 86 -9.16 19.97 -12.85
CA ALA A 86 -10.31 19.79 -11.99
C ALA A 86 -10.19 18.52 -11.14
N ILE A 87 -11.01 18.45 -10.08
CA ILE A 87 -11.26 17.27 -9.28
C ILE A 87 -12.77 17.09 -9.08
N ASP A 88 -13.20 15.84 -9.02
CA ASP A 88 -14.59 15.51 -8.74
C ASP A 88 -14.73 15.03 -7.30
N VAL A 89 -15.69 15.61 -6.57
CA VAL A 89 -15.92 15.34 -5.15
C VAL A 89 -17.33 14.81 -4.95
N VAL A 90 -17.43 13.65 -4.30
CA VAL A 90 -18.73 13.10 -3.85
C VAL A 90 -19.15 13.85 -2.58
N LEU A 91 -20.33 14.46 -2.61
CA LEU A 91 -20.96 15.05 -1.45
C LEU A 91 -21.78 13.98 -0.72
N HIS A 92 -21.59 13.84 0.57
CA HIS A 92 -22.25 12.81 1.39
C HIS A 92 -22.61 13.31 2.79
N GLU A 93 -23.60 12.71 3.41
CA GLU A 93 -23.99 12.93 4.80
C GLU A 93 -23.72 11.67 5.66
N PRO A 94 -23.12 11.81 6.85
CA PRO A 94 -22.55 13.04 7.40
C PRO A 94 -21.34 13.52 6.60
N ALA A 95 -21.25 14.86 6.42
CA ALA A 95 -20.20 15.46 5.60
C ALA A 95 -18.82 15.30 6.25
N GLY A 96 -17.85 14.78 5.48
CA GLY A 96 -16.43 14.79 5.87
C GLY A 96 -15.74 16.09 5.46
N PRO A 97 -14.44 16.31 5.83
CA PRO A 97 -13.73 17.55 5.55
C PRO A 97 -13.76 17.98 4.08
N ALA A 98 -13.60 17.04 3.16
CA ALA A 98 -13.62 17.33 1.72
C ALA A 98 -15.03 17.64 1.20
N SER A 99 -16.04 16.88 1.63
CA SER A 99 -17.43 17.10 1.27
C SER A 99 -17.94 18.46 1.82
N SER A 100 -17.60 18.79 3.09
CA SER A 100 -17.93 20.08 3.70
C SER A 100 -17.29 21.27 2.98
N TRP A 101 -16.01 21.13 2.61
CA TRP A 101 -15.32 22.19 1.88
C TRP A 101 -15.87 22.34 0.46
N ALA A 102 -16.05 21.25 -0.26
CA ALA A 102 -16.49 21.28 -1.65
C ALA A 102 -17.92 21.82 -1.81
N SER A 103 -18.81 21.58 -0.82
CA SER A 103 -20.18 22.12 -0.83
C SER A 103 -20.25 23.66 -0.66
N GLN A 104 -19.17 24.28 -0.17
CA GLN A 104 -19.08 25.71 0.10
C GLN A 104 -18.06 26.43 -0.78
N ALA A 105 -17.28 25.68 -1.59
CA ALA A 105 -16.20 26.21 -2.41
C ALA A 105 -16.71 27.28 -3.40
N GLN A 106 -15.95 28.38 -3.52
CA GLN A 106 -16.26 29.49 -4.41
C GLN A 106 -15.01 29.88 -5.22
N PRO A 107 -15.20 30.47 -6.41
CA PRO A 107 -14.09 31.03 -7.16
C PRO A 107 -13.27 32.01 -6.32
N GLY A 108 -11.94 31.84 -6.30
CA GLY A 108 -10.99 32.59 -5.47
C GLY A 108 -10.56 31.86 -4.20
N ASP A 109 -11.27 30.84 -3.75
CA ASP A 109 -10.83 30.02 -2.63
C ASP A 109 -9.53 29.29 -2.95
N THR A 110 -8.71 29.08 -1.94
CA THR A 110 -7.42 28.40 -2.09
C THR A 110 -7.34 27.13 -1.26
N ILE A 111 -6.72 26.11 -1.81
CA ILE A 111 -6.46 24.84 -1.12
C ILE A 111 -5.02 24.39 -1.30
N ALA A 112 -4.45 23.85 -0.24
CA ALA A 112 -3.10 23.31 -0.31
C ALA A 112 -3.10 21.90 -0.92
N VAL A 113 -2.15 21.66 -1.81
CA VAL A 113 -2.00 20.40 -2.57
C VAL A 113 -0.56 19.95 -2.50
N THR A 114 -0.36 18.65 -2.40
CA THR A 114 0.96 18.03 -2.27
C THR A 114 1.22 17.04 -3.40
N THR A 115 2.41 17.15 -4.05
CA THR A 115 2.86 16.31 -5.18
C THR A 115 3.54 15.03 -4.70
N LEU A 116 2.93 14.18 -3.92
CA LEU A 116 3.54 12.88 -3.62
C LEU A 116 2.97 11.82 -4.55
N GLY A 117 3.85 11.21 -5.36
CA GLY A 117 3.61 10.34 -6.49
C GLY A 117 2.41 9.41 -6.45
N SER A 118 1.67 9.41 -7.52
CA SER A 118 0.71 8.37 -7.85
C SER A 118 1.34 7.43 -8.88
N THR A 119 1.21 6.12 -8.67
CA THR A 119 1.37 5.18 -9.77
C THR A 119 0.11 5.24 -10.62
N GLY A 120 0.22 5.77 -11.83
CA GLY A 120 -0.88 5.80 -12.80
C GLY A 120 -1.22 4.41 -13.33
N PHE A 121 -2.32 4.32 -14.06
CA PHE A 121 -2.65 3.15 -14.86
C PHE A 121 -1.69 3.07 -16.06
N VAL A 122 -1.14 1.88 -16.29
CA VAL A 122 -0.25 1.59 -17.41
C VAL A 122 -0.78 0.38 -18.16
N LEU A 123 -0.94 0.50 -19.47
CA LEU A 123 -1.26 -0.63 -20.32
C LEU A 123 -0.06 -1.59 -20.37
N PRO A 124 -0.27 -2.90 -20.21
CA PRO A 124 0.79 -3.89 -20.39
C PRO A 124 1.19 -3.97 -21.87
N GLU A 125 2.43 -4.40 -22.15
CA GLU A 125 2.92 -4.60 -23.52
C GLU A 125 2.09 -5.66 -24.27
N GLU A 126 1.73 -6.75 -23.58
CA GLU A 126 0.78 -7.75 -24.08
C GLU A 126 -0.61 -7.43 -23.55
N LEU A 127 -1.52 -7.06 -24.45
CA LEU A 127 -2.89 -6.72 -24.09
C LEU A 127 -3.66 -7.97 -23.60
N PRO A 128 -4.46 -7.84 -22.54
CA PRO A 128 -5.36 -8.92 -22.11
C PRO A 128 -6.48 -9.12 -23.12
N ALA A 129 -7.23 -10.21 -22.97
CA ALA A 129 -8.43 -10.47 -23.78
C ALA A 129 -9.56 -9.45 -23.54
N GLY A 130 -9.51 -8.71 -22.44
CA GLY A 130 -10.42 -7.64 -22.08
C GLY A 130 -10.11 -7.08 -20.69
N TYR A 131 -10.77 -5.99 -20.35
CA TYR A 131 -10.70 -5.37 -19.01
C TYR A 131 -12.03 -5.50 -18.26
N LEU A 132 -11.95 -5.94 -17.02
CA LEU A 132 -13.01 -5.89 -16.04
C LEU A 132 -12.75 -4.69 -15.13
N VAL A 133 -13.50 -3.60 -15.33
CA VAL A 133 -13.37 -2.36 -14.57
C VAL A 133 -14.50 -2.31 -13.55
N ILE A 134 -14.16 -2.11 -12.28
CA ILE A 134 -15.12 -2.17 -11.18
C ILE A 134 -14.92 -0.95 -10.28
N GLY A 135 -16.00 -0.23 -9.98
CA GLY A 135 -15.91 0.96 -9.14
C GLY A 135 -17.25 1.49 -8.65
N ASP A 136 -17.22 2.74 -8.24
CA ASP A 136 -18.33 3.53 -7.75
C ASP A 136 -18.19 4.99 -8.22
N ALA A 137 -19.11 5.86 -7.83
CA ALA A 137 -19.07 7.28 -8.19
C ALA A 137 -17.72 7.94 -7.81
N ALA A 138 -17.13 7.60 -6.66
CA ALA A 138 -15.85 8.18 -6.22
C ALA A 138 -14.67 7.81 -7.12
N SER A 139 -14.73 6.67 -7.79
CA SER A 139 -13.70 6.19 -8.70
C SER A 139 -13.96 6.51 -10.17
N LEU A 140 -15.13 7.07 -10.50
CA LEU A 140 -15.53 7.37 -11.88
C LEU A 140 -14.53 8.27 -12.64
N PRO A 141 -13.90 9.30 -12.05
CA PRO A 141 -12.86 10.09 -12.71
C PRO A 141 -11.68 9.24 -13.19
N ALA A 142 -11.24 8.30 -12.37
CA ALA A 142 -10.17 7.38 -12.73
C ALA A 142 -10.64 6.36 -13.80
N ILE A 143 -11.86 5.85 -13.68
CA ILE A 143 -12.46 4.95 -14.67
C ILE A 143 -12.54 5.64 -16.04
N ASN A 144 -12.99 6.88 -16.10
CA ASN A 144 -13.07 7.65 -17.32
C ASN A 144 -11.69 7.83 -17.98
N SER A 145 -10.66 8.10 -17.19
CA SER A 145 -9.29 8.22 -17.70
C SER A 145 -8.71 6.88 -18.21
N ILE A 146 -9.15 5.74 -17.67
CA ILE A 146 -8.80 4.41 -18.18
C ILE A 146 -9.52 4.15 -19.49
N LEU A 147 -10.83 4.39 -19.57
CA LEU A 147 -11.62 4.18 -20.78
C LEU A 147 -11.08 4.99 -21.97
N GLU A 148 -10.49 6.14 -21.72
CA GLU A 148 -9.91 7.04 -22.74
C GLU A 148 -8.64 6.46 -23.39
N VAL A 149 -7.86 5.66 -22.64
CA VAL A 149 -6.59 5.10 -23.14
C VAL A 149 -6.68 3.63 -23.54
N LEU A 150 -7.78 2.95 -23.22
CA LEU A 150 -7.99 1.57 -23.65
C LEU A 150 -8.17 1.51 -25.17
N PRO A 151 -7.50 0.55 -25.87
CA PRO A 151 -7.69 0.35 -27.30
C PRO A 151 -9.16 0.06 -27.64
N SER A 152 -9.65 0.68 -28.72
CA SER A 152 -11.05 0.61 -29.16
C SER A 152 -11.58 -0.82 -29.41
N GLU A 153 -10.66 -1.74 -29.76
CA GLU A 153 -10.96 -3.14 -30.05
C GLU A 153 -11.08 -4.00 -28.78
N LEU A 154 -10.59 -3.48 -27.63
CA LEU A 154 -10.51 -4.26 -26.40
C LEU A 154 -11.89 -4.32 -25.71
N PRO A 155 -12.44 -5.50 -25.42
CA PRO A 155 -13.68 -5.61 -24.67
C PRO A 155 -13.52 -5.08 -23.24
N VAL A 156 -14.50 -4.30 -22.78
CA VAL A 156 -14.54 -3.74 -21.45
C VAL A 156 -15.88 -4.07 -20.78
N GLU A 157 -15.85 -4.68 -19.62
CA GLU A 157 -17.03 -4.84 -18.75
C GLU A 157 -16.86 -3.91 -17.55
N LEU A 158 -17.72 -2.91 -17.47
CA LEU A 158 -17.70 -1.89 -16.42
C LEU A 158 -18.82 -2.14 -15.42
N TYR A 159 -18.49 -2.44 -14.18
CA TYR A 159 -19.44 -2.59 -13.07
C TYR A 159 -19.31 -1.40 -12.12
N LEU A 160 -20.41 -0.67 -11.95
CA LEU A 160 -20.48 0.50 -11.07
C LEU A 160 -21.46 0.24 -9.93
N GLU A 161 -21.00 0.38 -8.70
CA GLU A 161 -21.88 0.34 -7.53
C GLU A 161 -22.74 1.60 -7.50
N GLU A 162 -24.05 1.40 -7.48
CA GLU A 162 -25.05 2.46 -7.43
C GLU A 162 -25.43 2.71 -5.97
N HIS A 163 -25.16 3.90 -5.47
CA HIS A 163 -25.55 4.33 -4.13
C HIS A 163 -26.88 5.09 -4.14
N THR A 164 -27.12 5.81 -5.22
CA THR A 164 -28.36 6.56 -5.47
C THR A 164 -28.70 6.53 -6.95
N LEU A 165 -29.99 6.72 -7.29
CA LEU A 165 -30.40 6.83 -8.69
C LEU A 165 -29.76 8.01 -9.42
N ASP A 166 -29.33 9.03 -8.70
CA ASP A 166 -28.64 10.19 -9.28
C ASP A 166 -27.24 9.85 -9.78
N ASP A 167 -26.67 8.71 -9.41
CA ASP A 167 -25.38 8.22 -9.95
C ASP A 167 -25.45 8.01 -11.47
N HIS A 168 -26.64 7.70 -12.01
CA HIS A 168 -26.88 7.58 -13.45
C HIS A 168 -26.79 8.90 -14.22
N MET A 169 -26.78 10.05 -13.53
CA MET A 169 -26.56 11.35 -14.16
C MET A 169 -25.09 11.60 -14.49
N LEU A 170 -24.18 10.84 -13.88
CA LEU A 170 -22.75 11.01 -14.06
C LEU A 170 -22.31 10.52 -15.44
N GLU A 171 -21.49 11.33 -16.12
CA GLU A 171 -21.00 11.01 -17.44
C GLU A 171 -19.95 9.90 -17.38
N ILE A 172 -20.22 8.82 -18.11
CA ILE A 172 -19.27 7.75 -18.36
C ILE A 172 -18.69 7.94 -19.76
N ARG A 173 -17.36 8.01 -19.87
CA ARG A 173 -16.66 8.11 -21.16
C ARG A 173 -17.05 6.95 -22.07
N THR A 174 -17.38 7.27 -23.30
CA THR A 174 -17.76 6.27 -24.28
C THR A 174 -16.54 5.47 -24.74
N HIS A 175 -16.66 4.15 -24.70
CA HIS A 175 -15.69 3.24 -25.28
C HIS A 175 -16.44 2.25 -26.20
N PRO A 176 -15.98 2.00 -27.46
CA PRO A 176 -16.78 1.26 -28.46
C PRO A 176 -17.19 -0.14 -28.04
N ARG A 177 -16.43 -0.79 -27.18
CA ARG A 177 -16.67 -2.15 -26.70
C ARG A 177 -16.91 -2.24 -25.20
N ALA A 178 -17.24 -1.12 -24.53
CA ALA A 178 -17.64 -1.13 -23.14
C ALA A 178 -19.10 -1.52 -22.97
N ARG A 179 -19.36 -2.34 -21.94
CA ARG A 179 -20.70 -2.61 -21.41
C ARG A 179 -20.75 -2.14 -19.97
N VAL A 180 -21.72 -1.30 -19.66
CA VAL A 180 -21.89 -0.73 -18.33
C VAL A 180 -22.98 -1.48 -17.57
N HIS A 181 -22.67 -1.90 -16.35
CA HIS A 181 -23.57 -2.60 -15.44
C HIS A 181 -23.66 -1.81 -14.14
N TRP A 182 -24.81 -1.29 -13.83
CA TRP A 182 -25.10 -0.67 -12.55
C TRP A 182 -25.53 -1.73 -11.53
N VAL A 183 -24.93 -1.74 -10.36
CA VAL A 183 -25.17 -2.69 -9.29
C VAL A 183 -25.66 -1.92 -8.05
N PRO A 184 -26.97 -1.98 -7.74
CA PRO A 184 -27.51 -1.31 -6.56
C PRO A 184 -26.85 -1.79 -5.27
N ARG A 185 -26.42 -0.87 -4.43
CA ARG A 185 -25.83 -1.15 -3.13
C ARG A 185 -26.89 -1.48 -2.10
N VAL A 186 -26.89 -2.69 -1.62
CA VAL A 186 -27.71 -3.15 -0.47
C VAL A 186 -26.78 -3.38 0.74
N ASP A 187 -25.60 -3.94 0.50
CA ASP A 187 -24.57 -4.24 1.48
C ASP A 187 -23.16 -4.20 0.85
N GLU A 188 -22.14 -4.51 1.62
CA GLU A 188 -20.75 -4.54 1.16
C GLU A 188 -20.44 -5.66 0.15
N ALA A 189 -21.29 -6.67 0.04
CA ALA A 189 -21.13 -7.78 -0.88
C ALA A 189 -21.83 -7.56 -2.23
N SER A 190 -22.72 -6.56 -2.32
CA SER A 190 -23.59 -6.30 -3.48
C SER A 190 -22.83 -6.18 -4.78
N LEU A 191 -21.76 -5.35 -4.80
CA LEU A 191 -20.93 -5.16 -5.98
C LEU A 191 -20.28 -6.48 -6.43
N ALA A 192 -19.75 -7.26 -5.50
CA ALA A 192 -19.19 -8.57 -5.80
C ALA A 192 -20.25 -9.56 -6.33
N ALA A 193 -21.44 -9.57 -5.72
CA ALA A 193 -22.54 -10.46 -6.13
C ALA A 193 -23.06 -10.13 -7.54
N GLY A 194 -23.04 -8.84 -7.92
CA GLY A 194 -23.46 -8.37 -9.25
C GLY A 194 -22.54 -8.78 -10.40
N LEU A 195 -21.31 -9.20 -10.12
CA LEU A 195 -20.37 -9.60 -11.18
C LEU A 195 -20.82 -10.91 -11.84
N ALA A 196 -20.96 -10.88 -13.17
CA ALA A 196 -21.40 -12.03 -13.94
C ALA A 196 -20.40 -13.21 -13.85
N ALA A 197 -20.93 -14.40 -13.57
CA ALA A 197 -20.18 -15.63 -13.64
C ALA A 197 -20.04 -16.06 -15.11
N ARG A 198 -18.86 -15.84 -15.68
CA ARG A 198 -18.50 -16.25 -17.04
C ARG A 198 -17.00 -16.59 -17.10
N ASP A 199 -16.53 -17.04 -18.24
CA ASP A 199 -15.09 -17.19 -18.47
C ASP A 199 -14.40 -15.83 -18.56
N TRP A 200 -13.50 -15.58 -17.61
CA TRP A 200 -12.67 -14.39 -17.50
C TRP A 200 -11.18 -14.68 -17.81
N SER A 201 -10.89 -15.81 -18.46
CA SER A 201 -9.52 -16.19 -18.77
C SER A 201 -8.82 -15.12 -19.61
N ASN A 202 -7.59 -14.78 -19.22
CA ASN A 202 -6.77 -13.74 -19.84
C ASN A 202 -7.36 -12.30 -19.80
N TRP A 203 -8.33 -12.05 -18.92
CA TRP A 203 -8.79 -10.70 -18.62
C TRP A 203 -7.98 -10.09 -17.50
N SER A 204 -7.78 -8.78 -17.52
CA SER A 204 -7.23 -8.01 -16.40
C SER A 204 -8.35 -7.27 -15.68
N ALA A 205 -8.22 -7.10 -14.37
CA ALA A 205 -9.20 -6.40 -13.54
C ALA A 205 -8.60 -5.15 -12.91
N TRP A 206 -9.32 -4.03 -13.03
CA TRP A 206 -9.04 -2.81 -12.30
C TRP A 206 -10.22 -2.50 -11.36
N VAL A 207 -9.93 -2.32 -10.06
CA VAL A 207 -10.95 -2.20 -9.02
C VAL A 207 -10.66 -1.02 -8.12
N ALA A 208 -11.61 -0.09 -8.01
CA ALA A 208 -11.53 1.03 -7.07
C ALA A 208 -12.92 1.36 -6.52
N CYS A 209 -13.14 1.06 -5.26
CA CYS A 209 -14.42 1.27 -4.58
C CYS A 209 -14.23 1.40 -3.06
N GLU A 210 -15.32 1.35 -2.31
CA GLU A 210 -15.31 1.31 -0.86
C GLU A 210 -14.47 0.13 -0.32
N SER A 211 -13.82 0.33 0.81
CA SER A 211 -12.81 -0.61 1.36
C SER A 211 -13.34 -1.99 1.71
N ASP A 212 -14.58 -2.08 2.18
CA ASP A 212 -15.19 -3.36 2.54
C ASP A 212 -15.79 -4.05 1.31
N SER A 213 -16.44 -3.31 0.38
CA SER A 213 -16.83 -3.81 -0.95
C SER A 213 -15.62 -4.38 -1.71
N LEU A 214 -14.48 -3.70 -1.65
CA LEU A 214 -13.25 -4.15 -2.29
C LEU A 214 -12.79 -5.54 -1.81
N LYS A 215 -12.98 -5.87 -0.53
CA LYS A 215 -12.61 -7.18 0.03
C LYS A 215 -13.44 -8.30 -0.59
N TYR A 216 -14.75 -8.09 -0.74
CA TYR A 216 -15.65 -9.04 -1.36
C TYR A 216 -15.37 -9.20 -2.86
N VAL A 217 -15.18 -8.10 -3.58
CA VAL A 217 -14.81 -8.10 -5.00
C VAL A 217 -13.51 -8.86 -5.22
N ARG A 218 -12.44 -8.54 -4.48
CA ARG A 218 -11.15 -9.25 -4.61
C ARG A 218 -11.27 -10.73 -4.31
N ARG A 219 -12.06 -11.11 -3.29
CA ARG A 219 -12.30 -12.52 -2.97
C ARG A 219 -12.97 -13.24 -4.14
N ARG A 220 -14.02 -12.63 -4.73
CA ARG A 220 -14.73 -13.18 -5.86
C ARG A 220 -13.85 -13.30 -7.10
N LEU A 221 -13.08 -12.26 -7.44
CA LEU A 221 -12.15 -12.31 -8.56
C LEU A 221 -11.13 -13.43 -8.42
N MET A 222 -10.52 -13.58 -7.24
CA MET A 222 -9.47 -14.57 -7.04
C MET A 222 -9.99 -16.00 -6.83
N ASN A 223 -11.06 -16.18 -6.05
CA ASN A 223 -11.51 -17.50 -5.63
C ASN A 223 -12.54 -18.10 -6.60
N ASP A 224 -13.48 -17.27 -7.12
CA ASP A 224 -14.58 -17.76 -7.94
C ASP A 224 -14.25 -17.65 -9.44
N PHE A 225 -13.56 -16.56 -9.83
CA PHE A 225 -13.24 -16.30 -11.24
C PHE A 225 -11.80 -16.65 -11.63
N GLY A 226 -10.94 -16.98 -10.66
CA GLY A 226 -9.59 -17.44 -10.90
C GLY A 226 -8.60 -16.39 -11.42
N PHE A 227 -8.89 -15.08 -11.22
CA PHE A 227 -7.93 -14.04 -11.58
C PHE A 227 -6.63 -14.20 -10.80
N PRO A 228 -5.47 -14.23 -11.47
CA PRO A 228 -4.18 -14.14 -10.80
C PRO A 228 -4.06 -12.79 -10.08
N LYS A 229 -3.38 -12.75 -8.97
CA LYS A 229 -3.18 -11.49 -8.21
C LYS A 229 -2.47 -10.42 -9.05
N SER A 230 -1.58 -10.82 -9.97
CA SER A 230 -0.88 -9.94 -10.91
C SER A 230 -1.81 -9.23 -11.88
N GLU A 231 -2.96 -9.84 -12.21
CA GLU A 231 -3.95 -9.30 -13.14
C GLU A 231 -5.03 -8.48 -12.43
N ILE A 232 -4.92 -8.27 -11.12
CA ILE A 232 -5.85 -7.47 -10.33
C ILE A 232 -5.14 -6.23 -9.81
N GLN A 233 -5.45 -5.07 -10.37
CA GLN A 233 -5.11 -3.78 -9.81
C GLN A 233 -6.26 -3.31 -8.92
N ALA A 234 -6.10 -3.37 -7.60
CA ALA A 234 -7.18 -3.08 -6.67
C ALA A 234 -6.76 -2.06 -5.61
N ARG A 235 -7.57 -1.00 -5.45
CA ARG A 235 -7.31 0.08 -4.49
C ARG A 235 -8.60 0.52 -3.81
N ALA A 236 -8.59 0.63 -2.47
CA ALA A 236 -9.67 1.28 -1.76
C ALA A 236 -9.59 2.79 -1.97
N TYR A 237 -10.70 3.41 -2.38
CA TYR A 237 -10.80 4.85 -2.57
C TYR A 237 -11.33 5.55 -1.33
N TRP A 238 -12.24 4.92 -0.60
CA TRP A 238 -12.82 5.46 0.61
C TRP A 238 -13.24 4.35 1.59
N CYS A 239 -13.66 4.72 2.78
CA CYS A 239 -14.12 3.81 3.83
C CYS A 239 -15.39 4.35 4.44
N TYR A 240 -16.43 3.55 4.48
CA TYR A 240 -17.69 3.94 5.12
C TYR A 240 -17.51 4.18 6.63
N GLY A 241 -18.05 5.30 7.13
CA GLY A 241 -18.09 5.63 8.55
C GLY A 241 -16.74 5.92 9.22
N ARG A 242 -15.65 6.11 8.45
CA ARG A 242 -14.34 6.49 9.01
C ARG A 242 -13.48 7.24 8.01
N ALA A 243 -12.55 8.04 8.53
CA ALA A 243 -11.50 8.62 7.72
C ALA A 243 -10.54 7.51 7.22
N PHE A 244 -10.13 7.57 5.95
CA PHE A 244 -9.18 6.62 5.37
C PHE A 244 -7.90 6.56 6.20
N GLY A 245 -7.42 5.35 6.51
CA GLY A 245 -6.20 5.12 7.32
C GLY A 245 -6.40 5.14 8.85
N LYS A 246 -7.58 5.51 9.39
CA LYS A 246 -7.88 5.47 10.82
C LYS A 246 -8.61 4.19 11.23
N LYS A 247 -8.41 3.73 12.47
CA LYS A 247 -9.17 2.59 13.03
C LYS A 247 -10.65 2.96 13.15
N ARG A 248 -11.54 2.00 12.87
CA ARG A 248 -12.98 2.16 13.05
C ARG A 248 -13.28 2.47 14.53
N PRO A 249 -14.12 3.48 14.85
CA PRO A 249 -14.60 3.67 16.20
C PRO A 249 -15.28 2.39 16.72
N LYS A 250 -15.05 2.04 17.99
CA LYS A 250 -15.57 0.79 18.60
C LYS A 250 -17.10 0.75 18.71
N ASP A 251 -17.76 1.89 18.58
CA ASP A 251 -19.18 2.08 18.90
C ASP A 251 -20.11 2.05 17.66
N LEU A 252 -19.55 1.86 16.45
CA LEU A 252 -20.40 1.61 15.27
C LEU A 252 -20.77 0.12 15.25
N PRO A 253 -22.09 -0.22 15.18
CA PRO A 253 -22.50 -1.61 15.09
C PRO A 253 -21.80 -2.25 13.88
N GLU A 254 -21.19 -3.40 14.10
CA GLU A 254 -20.73 -4.27 13.02
C GLU A 254 -22.00 -4.55 12.18
N ALA A 255 -22.03 -4.07 10.94
CA ALA A 255 -23.11 -4.38 10.04
C ALA A 255 -23.25 -5.89 10.07
N ALA A 256 -24.42 -6.37 10.50
CA ALA A 256 -24.66 -7.78 10.71
C ALA A 256 -24.19 -8.52 9.46
N ALA A 257 -23.22 -9.41 9.63
CA ALA A 257 -22.73 -10.25 8.55
C ALA A 257 -23.95 -11.01 8.02
N ALA A 258 -24.55 -10.50 6.94
CA ALA A 258 -25.65 -11.15 6.28
C ALA A 258 -25.12 -12.53 5.85
N GLN A 259 -25.67 -13.58 6.46
CA GLN A 259 -25.40 -14.95 6.08
C GLN A 259 -25.94 -15.11 4.66
N VAL A 260 -25.05 -15.02 3.68
CA VAL A 260 -25.36 -15.46 2.31
C VAL A 260 -25.57 -16.96 2.39
N PRO A 261 -26.73 -17.50 1.96
CA PRO A 261 -26.91 -18.94 1.90
C PRO A 261 -25.85 -19.51 0.95
N ALA A 262 -24.97 -20.33 1.46
CA ALA A 262 -23.94 -21.01 0.68
C ALA A 262 -24.58 -21.90 -0.36
N ALA A 263 -24.36 -21.64 -1.63
CA ALA A 263 -24.53 -22.61 -2.67
C ALA A 263 -23.49 -23.73 -2.44
N GLY A 264 -23.94 -24.91 -1.95
CA GLY A 264 -23.15 -26.13 -1.83
C GLY A 264 -22.04 -26.07 -0.77
N GLU A 265 -22.29 -26.66 0.40
CA GLU A 265 -21.36 -26.78 1.52
C GLU A 265 -20.00 -27.38 1.11
N ALA A 266 -18.99 -26.50 0.96
CA ALA A 266 -17.69 -26.88 1.42
C ALA A 266 -17.55 -26.26 2.83
N ALA A 267 -17.36 -27.09 3.85
CA ALA A 267 -17.24 -26.70 5.24
C ALA A 267 -16.23 -25.52 5.38
N PRO A 268 -16.48 -24.51 6.24
CA PRO A 268 -15.58 -23.38 6.42
C PRO A 268 -14.25 -23.92 6.93
N ILE A 269 -13.24 -23.89 6.06
CA ILE A 269 -11.87 -24.25 6.43
C ILE A 269 -11.41 -23.16 7.38
N SER A 270 -11.43 -23.43 8.67
CA SER A 270 -11.04 -22.51 9.74
C SER A 270 -9.64 -21.97 9.45
N GLY A 271 -9.38 -20.67 9.70
CA GLY A 271 -8.09 -20.01 9.42
C GLY A 271 -6.86 -20.65 10.07
N THR A 272 -7.06 -21.66 10.95
CA THR A 272 -6.03 -22.45 11.63
C THR A 272 -5.17 -23.29 10.68
N TRP A 273 -5.72 -23.80 9.57
CA TRP A 273 -4.96 -24.61 8.61
C TRP A 273 -3.85 -23.82 7.90
N ARG A 274 -4.07 -22.52 7.60
CA ARG A 274 -3.04 -21.67 6.97
C ARG A 274 -1.86 -21.46 7.90
N ALA A 275 -2.14 -21.18 9.19
CA ALA A 275 -1.10 -21.04 10.20
C ALA A 275 -0.35 -22.36 10.43
N GLU A 276 -1.05 -23.49 10.35
CA GLU A 276 -0.44 -24.81 10.49
C GLU A 276 0.38 -25.19 9.26
N ALA A 277 -0.12 -24.94 8.05
CA ALA A 277 0.62 -25.12 6.80
C ALA A 277 1.89 -24.23 6.78
N GLY A 278 1.78 -22.96 7.14
CA GLY A 278 2.93 -22.06 7.28
C GLY A 278 3.95 -22.56 8.29
N ARG A 279 3.49 -23.05 9.45
CA ARG A 279 4.37 -23.67 10.47
C ARG A 279 5.10 -24.91 9.93
N ARG A 280 4.38 -25.80 9.23
CA ARG A 280 4.98 -27.00 8.63
C ARG A 280 5.98 -26.66 7.55
N LEU A 281 5.70 -25.63 6.73
CA LEU A 281 6.57 -25.17 5.67
C LEU A 281 7.87 -24.54 6.23
N LEU A 282 7.77 -23.77 7.31
CA LEU A 282 8.90 -23.08 7.94
C LEU A 282 9.63 -23.92 8.99
N ALA A 283 9.05 -25.05 9.44
CA ALA A 283 9.66 -25.90 10.46
C ALA A 283 11.10 -26.36 10.11
N PRO A 284 11.42 -26.76 8.85
CA PRO A 284 12.78 -27.13 8.48
C PRO A 284 13.78 -25.97 8.56
N LEU A 285 13.29 -24.72 8.47
CA LEU A 285 14.11 -23.50 8.50
C LEU A 285 14.34 -22.96 9.91
N ARG A 286 13.73 -23.55 10.94
CA ARG A 286 13.81 -23.05 12.31
C ARG A 286 15.26 -22.89 12.80
N THR A 287 16.09 -23.89 12.57
CA THR A 287 17.51 -23.84 12.94
C THR A 287 18.26 -22.75 12.17
N THR A 288 17.96 -22.62 10.87
CA THR A 288 18.52 -21.55 10.01
C THR A 288 18.15 -20.17 10.55
N PHE A 289 16.90 -19.95 10.91
CA PHE A 289 16.45 -18.66 11.48
C PHE A 289 17.08 -18.36 12.85
N ILE A 290 17.24 -19.36 13.71
CA ILE A 290 17.91 -19.18 15.00
C ILE A 290 19.39 -18.81 14.78
N LEU A 291 20.10 -19.52 13.92
CA LEU A 291 21.48 -19.21 13.59
C LEU A 291 21.62 -17.83 12.94
N ALA A 292 20.74 -17.50 12.00
CA ALA A 292 20.70 -16.19 11.37
C ALA A 292 20.47 -15.07 12.40
N ALA A 293 19.56 -15.27 13.34
CA ALA A 293 19.29 -14.30 14.41
C ALA A 293 20.49 -14.08 15.31
N ILE A 294 21.21 -15.15 15.68
CA ILE A 294 22.42 -15.05 16.51
C ILE A 294 23.54 -14.32 15.76
N VAL A 295 23.80 -14.71 14.50
CA VAL A 295 24.84 -14.06 13.68
C VAL A 295 24.49 -12.60 13.41
N GLN A 296 23.22 -12.29 13.14
CA GLN A 296 22.76 -10.91 12.97
C GLN A 296 22.93 -10.08 14.23
N ALA A 297 22.63 -10.62 15.40
CA ALA A 297 22.85 -9.92 16.67
C ALA A 297 24.36 -9.60 16.86
N LEU A 298 25.25 -10.55 16.58
CA LEU A 298 26.70 -10.34 16.61
C LEU A 298 27.16 -9.30 15.59
N ALA A 299 26.63 -9.36 14.36
CA ALA A 299 26.95 -8.40 13.31
C ALA A 299 26.47 -6.97 13.71
N THR A 300 25.29 -6.85 14.30
CA THR A 300 24.75 -5.57 14.81
C THR A 300 25.63 -5.02 15.94
N LEU A 301 26.08 -5.86 16.87
CA LEU A 301 27.02 -5.44 17.92
C LEU A 301 28.34 -4.95 17.32
N ALA A 302 28.91 -5.68 16.36
CA ALA A 302 30.12 -5.30 15.68
C ALA A 302 29.98 -3.99 14.88
N GLN A 303 28.81 -3.73 14.30
CA GLN A 303 28.52 -2.49 13.59
C GLN A 303 28.34 -1.29 14.54
N LEU A 304 27.82 -1.50 15.75
CA LEU A 304 27.67 -0.45 16.76
C LEU A 304 28.96 -0.14 17.51
N ALA A 305 29.85 -1.12 17.69
CA ALA A 305 31.08 -0.97 18.44
C ALA A 305 32.00 0.18 17.95
N PRO A 306 32.17 0.46 16.64
CA PRO A 306 32.95 1.59 16.15
C PRO A 306 32.45 2.94 16.67
N TYR A 307 31.14 3.12 16.83
CA TYR A 307 30.59 4.37 17.37
C TYR A 307 30.99 4.55 18.83
N VAL A 308 30.96 3.49 19.65
CA VAL A 308 31.44 3.51 21.02
C VAL A 308 32.95 3.83 21.07
N LEU A 309 33.74 3.17 20.20
CA LEU A 309 35.19 3.41 20.11
C LEU A 309 35.52 4.83 19.64
N LEU A 310 34.71 5.43 18.79
CA LEU A 310 34.83 6.85 18.38
C LEU A 310 34.58 7.80 19.56
N VAL A 311 33.60 7.52 20.41
CA VAL A 311 33.37 8.31 21.64
C VAL A 311 34.56 8.21 22.59
N GLU A 312 35.12 7.00 22.78
CA GLU A 312 36.30 6.79 23.61
C GLU A 312 37.56 7.44 23.01
N LEU A 313 37.70 7.43 21.67
CA LEU A 313 38.74 8.15 20.97
C LEU A 313 38.68 9.67 21.22
N ALA A 314 37.47 10.26 21.12
CA ALA A 314 37.24 11.65 21.41
C ALA A 314 37.60 11.99 22.88
N ARG A 315 37.22 11.12 23.82
CA ARG A 315 37.57 11.26 25.23
C ARG A 315 39.08 11.23 25.47
N LEU A 316 39.79 10.29 24.86
CA LEU A 316 41.25 10.18 24.97
C LEU A 316 41.96 11.40 24.37
N LEU A 317 41.45 11.96 23.28
CA LEU A 317 41.97 13.22 22.68
C LEU A 317 41.79 14.39 23.62
N LEU A 318 40.64 14.53 24.29
CA LEU A 318 40.39 15.61 25.24
C LEU A 318 41.25 15.55 26.49
N VAL A 319 41.65 14.34 26.93
CA VAL A 319 42.52 14.13 28.08
C VAL A 319 44.00 14.24 27.70
N GLY A 320 44.34 14.43 26.42
CA GLY A 320 45.73 14.54 25.96
C GLY A 320 46.51 13.23 25.95
N ALA A 321 45.82 12.12 25.70
CA ALA A 321 46.46 10.79 25.65
C ALA A 321 47.50 10.70 24.54
N GLY A 322 48.54 9.88 24.75
CA GLY A 322 49.63 9.68 23.78
C GLY A 322 49.13 9.08 22.45
N THR A 323 49.82 9.44 21.38
CA THR A 323 49.51 9.02 19.98
C THR A 323 49.37 7.51 19.81
N ASP A 324 50.15 6.70 20.55
CA ASP A 324 50.11 5.24 20.46
C ASP A 324 48.79 4.65 20.96
N ALA A 325 48.16 5.25 21.97
CA ALA A 325 46.84 4.84 22.47
C ALA A 325 45.74 5.14 21.42
N LEU A 326 45.80 6.30 20.80
CA LEU A 326 44.86 6.72 19.75
C LEU A 326 44.96 5.83 18.52
N ILE A 327 46.21 5.51 18.06
CA ILE A 327 46.44 4.63 16.91
C ILE A 327 45.91 3.23 17.20
N ARG A 328 46.18 2.65 18.36
CA ARG A 328 45.67 1.31 18.71
C ARG A 328 44.15 1.29 18.72
N LEU A 329 43.49 2.31 19.29
CA LEU A 329 42.03 2.38 19.32
C LEU A 329 41.46 2.51 17.91
N GLY A 330 42.10 3.32 17.04
CA GLY A 330 41.71 3.45 15.64
C GLY A 330 41.81 2.14 14.86
N TRP A 331 42.90 1.35 15.09
CA TRP A 331 43.02 0.03 14.50
C TRP A 331 41.94 -0.93 14.97
N TRP A 332 41.60 -0.97 16.26
CA TRP A 332 40.50 -1.77 16.77
C TRP A 332 39.15 -1.37 16.18
N ALA A 333 38.87 -0.06 16.06
CA ALA A 333 37.65 0.43 15.42
C ALA A 333 37.53 -0.02 13.96
N GLY A 334 38.62 0.08 13.20
CA GLY A 334 38.67 -0.40 11.81
C GLY A 334 38.49 -1.92 11.69
N LEU A 335 39.15 -2.70 12.54
CA LEU A 335 39.06 -4.14 12.54
C LEU A 335 37.64 -4.63 12.84
N VAL A 336 36.99 -4.06 13.86
CA VAL A 336 35.62 -4.43 14.26
C VAL A 336 34.61 -4.00 13.17
N LEU A 337 34.82 -2.85 12.53
CA LEU A 337 33.99 -2.41 11.40
C LEU A 337 34.07 -3.42 10.23
N ILE A 338 35.28 -3.82 9.85
CA ILE A 338 35.50 -4.81 8.79
C ILE A 338 34.87 -6.16 9.18
N ALA A 339 35.08 -6.62 10.41
CA ALA A 339 34.48 -7.86 10.89
C ALA A 339 32.95 -7.82 10.84
N GLY A 340 32.32 -6.71 11.25
CA GLY A 340 30.88 -6.51 11.14
C GLY A 340 30.37 -6.53 9.70
N ALA A 341 31.08 -5.87 8.77
CA ALA A 341 30.77 -5.89 7.35
C ALA A 341 30.86 -7.31 6.75
N LEU A 342 31.91 -8.05 7.08
CA LEU A 342 32.11 -9.43 6.62
C LEU A 342 31.04 -10.38 7.17
N LEU A 343 30.67 -10.24 8.45
CA LEU A 343 29.60 -11.03 9.06
C LEU A 343 28.26 -10.77 8.35
N THR A 344 27.93 -9.51 8.12
CA THR A 344 26.67 -9.15 7.43
C THR A 344 26.64 -9.66 6.00
N THR A 345 27.70 -9.45 5.25
CA THR A 345 27.80 -9.92 3.85
C THR A 345 27.76 -11.44 3.78
N GLY A 346 28.50 -12.13 4.65
CA GLY A 346 28.48 -13.59 4.73
C GLY A 346 27.12 -14.15 5.09
N LEU A 347 26.43 -13.53 6.07
CA LEU A 347 25.10 -13.92 6.49
C LEU A 347 24.06 -13.72 5.37
N MET A 348 24.09 -12.57 4.70
CA MET A 348 23.22 -12.28 3.55
C MET A 348 23.45 -13.29 2.43
N THR A 349 24.69 -13.54 2.05
CA THR A 349 25.02 -14.53 1.02
C THR A 349 24.51 -15.92 1.39
N TRP A 350 24.72 -16.34 2.64
CA TRP A 350 24.24 -17.64 3.12
C TRP A 350 22.71 -17.74 3.05
N LEU A 351 21.97 -16.71 3.49
CA LEU A 351 20.51 -16.70 3.44
C LEU A 351 19.98 -16.69 2.00
N HIS A 352 20.61 -15.99 1.08
CA HIS A 352 20.25 -16.05 -0.34
C HIS A 352 20.45 -17.45 -0.94
N ILE A 353 21.52 -18.17 -0.54
CA ILE A 353 21.73 -19.56 -0.95
C ILE A 353 20.63 -20.48 -0.38
N VAL A 354 20.25 -20.27 0.90
CA VAL A 354 19.16 -21.03 1.53
C VAL A 354 17.83 -20.75 0.81
N ASP A 355 17.53 -19.48 0.54
CA ASP A 355 16.33 -19.06 -0.18
C ASP A 355 16.24 -19.70 -1.57
N ALA A 356 17.33 -19.66 -2.34
CA ALA A 356 17.38 -20.28 -3.66
C ALA A 356 17.08 -21.81 -3.61
N ARG A 357 17.64 -22.51 -2.61
CA ARG A 357 17.38 -23.95 -2.40
C ARG A 357 15.92 -24.22 -2.01
N VAL A 358 15.38 -23.44 -1.08
CA VAL A 358 14.00 -23.59 -0.62
C VAL A 358 13.02 -23.29 -1.75
N SER A 359 13.24 -22.21 -2.50
CA SER A 359 12.42 -21.86 -3.66
C SER A 359 12.45 -22.95 -4.73
N GLN A 360 13.62 -23.54 -5.00
CA GLN A 360 13.76 -24.65 -5.95
C GLN A 360 13.03 -25.92 -5.46
N ASP A 361 13.18 -26.28 -4.19
CA ASP A 361 12.53 -27.45 -3.59
C ASP A 361 11.00 -27.29 -3.61
N LEU A 362 10.50 -26.10 -3.26
CA LEU A 362 9.06 -25.80 -3.33
C LEU A 362 8.53 -25.91 -4.74
N ARG A 363 9.18 -25.32 -5.73
CA ARG A 363 8.79 -25.42 -7.14
C ARG A 363 8.76 -26.87 -7.60
N THR A 364 9.77 -27.65 -7.26
CA THR A 364 9.84 -29.08 -7.62
C THR A 364 8.69 -29.87 -7.00
N ARG A 365 8.39 -29.66 -5.72
CA ARG A 365 7.25 -30.32 -5.03
C ARG A 365 5.92 -29.91 -5.63
N LEU A 366 5.73 -28.60 -5.93
CA LEU A 366 4.53 -28.12 -6.58
C LEU A 366 4.33 -28.74 -7.96
N LEU A 367 5.37 -28.77 -8.79
CA LEU A 367 5.32 -29.42 -10.12
C LEU A 367 5.03 -30.91 -10.04
N MET A 368 5.66 -31.65 -9.09
CA MET A 368 5.37 -33.06 -8.89
C MET A 368 3.92 -33.29 -8.40
N THR A 369 3.39 -32.39 -7.58
CA THR A 369 1.99 -32.46 -7.12
C THR A 369 1.04 -32.18 -8.28
N LEU A 370 1.31 -31.13 -9.06
CA LEU A 370 0.51 -30.81 -10.25
C LEU A 370 0.52 -31.93 -11.30
N GLY A 371 1.66 -32.64 -11.47
CA GLY A 371 1.74 -33.81 -12.35
C GLY A 371 0.90 -35.01 -11.91
N ARG A 372 0.36 -35.01 -10.69
CA ARG A 372 -0.49 -36.10 -10.14
C ARG A 372 -1.96 -35.73 -10.05
N VAL A 373 -2.34 -34.47 -10.29
CA VAL A 373 -3.75 -34.05 -10.26
C VAL A 373 -4.45 -34.44 -11.58
N PRO A 374 -5.77 -34.77 -11.52
CA PRO A 374 -6.54 -35.08 -12.72
C PRO A 374 -6.56 -33.90 -13.70
N LEU A 375 -6.67 -34.19 -15.02
CA LEU A 375 -6.73 -33.18 -16.07
C LEU A 375 -7.84 -32.14 -15.85
N GLY A 376 -8.99 -32.52 -15.34
CA GLY A 376 -10.06 -31.59 -14.98
C GLY A 376 -9.71 -30.52 -13.96
N PHE A 377 -8.60 -30.68 -13.23
CA PHE A 377 -8.07 -29.61 -12.37
C PHE A 377 -7.55 -28.42 -13.20
N PHE A 378 -6.99 -28.71 -14.38
CA PHE A 378 -6.46 -27.69 -15.28
C PHE A 378 -7.55 -27.04 -16.11
N ASP A 379 -8.67 -27.74 -16.37
CA ASP A 379 -9.82 -27.19 -17.10
C ASP A 379 -10.49 -26.01 -16.36
N THR A 380 -10.37 -26.01 -15.03
CA THR A 380 -10.97 -24.98 -14.16
C THR A 380 -10.00 -23.88 -13.74
N ARG A 381 -8.73 -23.92 -14.21
CA ARG A 381 -7.68 -22.96 -13.80
C ARG A 381 -6.90 -22.47 -15.01
N SER A 382 -6.69 -21.14 -15.05
CA SER A 382 -5.89 -20.51 -16.11
C SER A 382 -4.41 -20.89 -16.00
N ALA A 383 -3.68 -20.84 -17.11
CA ALA A 383 -2.22 -21.01 -17.15
C ALA A 383 -1.51 -19.98 -16.23
N ALA A 384 -2.04 -18.77 -16.13
CA ALA A 384 -1.55 -17.72 -15.24
C ALA A 384 -1.65 -18.13 -13.76
N HIS A 385 -2.73 -18.80 -13.34
CA HIS A 385 -2.88 -19.31 -11.97
C HIS A 385 -1.84 -20.39 -11.65
N ILE A 386 -1.57 -21.30 -12.61
CA ILE A 386 -0.52 -22.30 -12.45
C ILE A 386 0.86 -21.66 -12.37
N LYS A 387 1.14 -20.64 -13.21
CA LYS A 387 2.38 -19.84 -13.14
C LYS A 387 2.52 -19.19 -11.77
N GLN A 388 1.46 -18.56 -11.26
CA GLN A 388 1.46 -17.92 -9.94
C GLN A 388 1.83 -18.93 -8.84
N LEU A 389 1.17 -20.09 -8.79
CA LEU A 389 1.45 -21.14 -7.79
C LEU A 389 2.89 -21.65 -7.85
N VAL A 390 3.45 -21.83 -9.06
CA VAL A 390 4.76 -22.46 -9.23
C VAL A 390 5.91 -21.44 -9.19
N HIS A 391 5.66 -20.20 -9.60
CA HIS A 391 6.71 -19.20 -9.77
C HIS A 391 6.61 -18.04 -8.76
N ASP A 392 5.44 -17.38 -8.69
CA ASP A 392 5.32 -16.10 -7.97
C ASP A 392 5.14 -16.30 -6.45
N ASP A 393 4.35 -17.30 -6.02
CA ASP A 393 4.15 -17.58 -4.61
C ASP A 393 5.44 -18.04 -3.89
N PRO A 394 6.29 -18.92 -4.49
CA PRO A 394 7.62 -19.19 -3.94
C PRO A 394 8.53 -17.98 -3.87
N LEU A 395 8.47 -17.06 -4.85
CA LEU A 395 9.22 -15.80 -4.81
C LEU A 395 8.77 -14.86 -3.69
N ALA A 396 7.49 -14.86 -3.35
CA ALA A 396 6.98 -14.05 -2.24
C ALA A 396 7.58 -14.44 -0.87
N MET A 397 8.12 -15.66 -0.74
CA MET A 397 8.83 -16.10 0.47
C MET A 397 10.25 -15.53 0.59
N HIS A 398 10.80 -14.98 -0.48
CA HIS A 398 12.17 -14.43 -0.51
C HIS A 398 12.41 -13.44 0.64
N TYR A 399 11.56 -12.42 0.78
CA TYR A 399 11.71 -11.43 1.85
C TYR A 399 11.67 -12.05 3.26
N LEU A 400 10.80 -13.04 3.47
CA LEU A 400 10.66 -13.72 4.76
C LEU A 400 11.95 -14.45 5.15
N ILE A 401 12.59 -15.12 4.19
CA ILE A 401 13.80 -15.91 4.42
C ILE A 401 15.04 -15.04 4.54
N THR A 402 15.18 -14.02 3.68
CA THR A 402 16.43 -13.25 3.55
C THR A 402 16.47 -12.00 4.42
N HIS A 403 15.34 -11.34 4.68
CA HIS A 403 15.30 -10.02 5.32
C HIS A 403 14.54 -9.98 6.64
N ALA A 404 13.36 -10.59 6.74
CA ALA A 404 12.47 -10.37 7.88
C ALA A 404 13.10 -10.70 9.25
N VAL A 405 13.87 -11.77 9.35
CA VAL A 405 14.56 -12.15 10.60
C VAL A 405 15.67 -11.16 10.93
N LEU A 406 16.44 -10.72 9.93
CA LEU A 406 17.54 -9.78 10.10
C LEU A 406 17.03 -8.41 10.54
N ASP A 407 15.97 -7.92 9.90
CA ASP A 407 15.33 -6.64 10.20
C ASP A 407 14.76 -6.64 11.62
N LEU A 408 14.07 -7.73 12.01
CA LEU A 408 13.51 -7.87 13.36
C LEU A 408 14.60 -7.89 14.43
N VAL A 409 15.67 -8.65 14.22
CA VAL A 409 16.78 -8.71 15.17
C VAL A 409 17.46 -7.35 15.28
N SER A 410 17.75 -6.68 14.18
CA SER A 410 18.35 -5.35 14.18
C SER A 410 17.47 -4.31 14.86
N ALA A 411 16.17 -4.35 14.60
CA ALA A 411 15.19 -3.43 15.20
C ALA A 411 15.11 -3.58 16.74
N VAL A 412 15.39 -4.77 17.26
CA VAL A 412 15.40 -5.02 18.70
C VAL A 412 16.79 -4.78 19.32
N VAL A 413 17.83 -5.33 18.71
CA VAL A 413 19.18 -5.29 19.29
C VAL A 413 19.77 -3.88 19.26
N THR A 414 19.58 -3.13 18.19
CA THR A 414 20.15 -1.77 18.07
C THR A 414 19.68 -0.82 19.19
N PRO A 415 18.38 -0.64 19.45
CA PRO A 415 17.95 0.26 20.52
C PRO A 415 18.33 -0.27 21.92
N LEU A 416 18.30 -1.60 22.13
CA LEU A 416 18.69 -2.18 23.42
C LEU A 416 20.17 -1.91 23.73
N VAL A 417 21.06 -2.11 22.76
CA VAL A 417 22.49 -1.85 22.92
C VAL A 417 22.77 -0.36 23.11
N ALA A 418 22.13 0.50 22.32
CA ALA A 418 22.25 1.94 22.47
C ALA A 418 21.79 2.43 23.85
N LEU A 419 20.64 1.92 24.33
CA LEU A 419 20.14 2.22 25.67
C LEU A 419 21.09 1.71 26.76
N ALA A 420 21.56 0.46 26.66
CA ALA A 420 22.47 -0.11 27.64
C ALA A 420 23.76 0.72 27.73
N TYR A 421 24.32 1.14 26.57
CA TYR A 421 25.49 1.99 26.53
C TYR A 421 25.22 3.37 27.16
N LEU A 422 24.12 4.03 26.82
CA LEU A 422 23.78 5.33 27.37
C LEU A 422 23.52 5.26 28.88
N PHE A 423 22.86 4.23 29.38
CA PHE A 423 22.67 4.02 30.81
C PHE A 423 24.00 3.81 31.54
N ALA A 424 24.95 3.10 30.94
CA ALA A 424 26.28 2.88 31.50
C ALA A 424 27.13 4.16 31.55
N VAL A 425 27.05 5.01 30.51
CA VAL A 425 27.84 6.24 30.41
C VAL A 425 27.14 7.41 31.12
N GLN A 426 25.85 7.61 30.87
CA GLN A 426 25.09 8.74 31.42
C GLN A 426 23.60 8.36 31.51
N TRP A 427 23.17 7.86 32.64
CA TRP A 427 21.81 7.33 32.86
C TRP A 427 20.68 8.33 32.50
N ARG A 428 20.94 9.65 32.68
CA ARG A 428 19.97 10.71 32.34
C ARG A 428 19.70 10.75 30.84
N LEU A 429 20.72 10.56 30.00
CA LEU A 429 20.56 10.48 28.53
C LEU A 429 19.80 9.20 28.15
N GLY A 430 20.05 8.09 28.85
CA GLY A 430 19.28 6.86 28.67
C GLY A 430 17.77 7.07 28.91
N LEU A 431 17.39 7.81 29.96
CA LEU A 431 15.98 8.17 30.21
C LEU A 431 15.38 9.04 29.10
N VAL A 432 16.13 10.02 28.61
CA VAL A 432 15.64 10.87 27.49
C VAL A 432 15.40 10.05 26.23
N LEU A 433 16.26 9.07 25.93
CA LEU A 433 16.09 8.19 24.75
C LEU A 433 14.90 7.22 24.90
N LEU A 434 14.46 6.89 26.13
CA LEU A 434 13.25 6.08 26.33
C LEU A 434 11.98 6.79 25.84
N ILE A 435 11.93 8.12 25.87
CA ILE A 435 10.75 8.89 25.50
C ILE A 435 10.32 8.58 24.05
N PRO A 436 11.16 8.75 23.01
CA PRO A 436 10.77 8.44 21.63
C PRO A 436 10.47 6.96 21.42
N ILE A 437 11.14 6.05 22.14
CA ILE A 437 10.88 4.60 22.05
C ILE A 437 9.48 4.27 22.59
N VAL A 438 9.13 4.82 23.76
CA VAL A 438 7.78 4.63 24.33
C VAL A 438 6.71 5.24 23.44
N VAL A 439 6.94 6.44 22.93
CA VAL A 439 6.02 7.08 21.98
C VAL A 439 5.83 6.22 20.73
N PHE A 440 6.90 5.67 20.17
CA PHE A 440 6.83 4.79 18.99
C PHE A 440 6.05 3.50 19.24
N ILE A 441 6.14 2.93 20.44
CA ILE A 441 5.41 1.70 20.81
C ILE A 441 3.92 1.97 21.06
N LEU A 442 3.59 3.19 21.55
CA LEU A 442 2.20 3.56 21.89
C LEU A 442 1.39 4.10 20.72
N VAL A 443 2.05 4.51 19.64
CA VAL A 443 1.44 5.01 18.39
C VAL A 443 1.31 3.89 17.36
#